data_3bf9948f167894f93901908c0c94a169
#
_entry.id   3bf9948f167894f93901908c0c94a169
#
_cell.length_a   1.000
_cell.length_b   1.000
_cell.length_c   1.000
_cell.angle_alpha   90.00
_cell.angle_beta   90.00
_cell.angle_gamma   90.00
#
_symmetry.space_group_name_H-M   'P 1'
#
loop_
_entity.id
_entity.type
_entity.pdbx_description
1 polymer ?
#
loop_
_entity_poly.entity_id
_entity_poly.type
_entity_poly.pdbx_seq_one_letter_code
_entity_poly.pdbx_strand_id
1 'polypeptide(L)'
;MDFEKIKAAAQAYQADMTRFLRDMISHPSESCEEREVVHCIEAEMEKLGYDKVEIDGLGNVIGWMGDGDKIIAIDSHIDTVGVGNIDNWTHDPYQGYEDDQVIYGRGGSDQEGGMASAVYGAKIMKDLGLIPEGYKIMVVGSVQEEDCDGMCWQYIVNKYFPANGIKKEQVEFVISTEPTDGGIYRGHRGRMEIRVDVKGVSCHGSAPERGDNAIYKMADILQEVRALNENGDGPSNEIKGLVKMLNPAFNPEHYEDAQFLGRGTCTTSQIFYTSPSRCAVADSCSISIDRRMTA
;
A
#
# COMPACT_ATOMS: atom_id res chain seq x y z
N MET A 1 22.78 -18.80 12.51
CA MET A 1 22.40 -18.38 11.15
C MET A 1 23.61 -17.68 10.53
N ASP A 2 23.99 -18.03 9.30
CA ASP A 2 25.18 -17.47 8.63
C ASP A 2 24.74 -16.32 7.70
N PHE A 3 24.73 -15.11 8.22
CA PHE A 3 24.29 -13.92 7.49
C PHE A 3 25.17 -13.60 6.27
N GLU A 4 26.45 -13.97 6.29
CA GLU A 4 27.33 -13.75 5.14
C GLU A 4 26.93 -14.62 3.94
N LYS A 5 26.48 -15.85 4.19
CA LYS A 5 25.93 -16.69 3.11
C LYS A 5 24.64 -16.14 2.54
N ILE A 6 23.75 -15.60 3.39
CA ILE A 6 22.51 -14.98 2.93
C ILE A 6 22.83 -13.75 2.06
N LYS A 7 23.75 -12.90 2.52
CA LYS A 7 24.19 -11.72 1.78
C LYS A 7 24.83 -12.09 0.44
N ALA A 8 25.69 -13.10 0.43
CA ALA A 8 26.32 -13.57 -0.81
C ALA A 8 25.29 -14.13 -1.80
N ALA A 9 24.27 -14.86 -1.32
CA ALA A 9 23.18 -15.35 -2.15
C ALA A 9 22.34 -14.20 -2.70
N ALA A 10 22.00 -13.19 -1.89
CA ALA A 10 21.29 -12.00 -2.35
C ALA A 10 22.08 -11.23 -3.42
N GLN A 11 23.39 -11.07 -3.23
CA GLN A 11 24.26 -10.46 -4.23
C GLN A 11 24.32 -11.26 -5.55
N ALA A 12 24.29 -12.59 -5.47
CA ALA A 12 24.27 -13.44 -6.66
C ALA A 12 22.98 -13.26 -7.49
N TYR A 13 21.86 -12.96 -6.84
CA TYR A 13 20.58 -12.72 -7.49
C TYR A 13 20.34 -11.24 -7.87
N GLN A 14 21.25 -10.32 -7.55
CA GLN A 14 21.04 -8.89 -7.75
C GLN A 14 20.58 -8.53 -9.15
N ALA A 15 21.27 -9.04 -10.18
CA ALA A 15 20.92 -8.73 -11.57
C ALA A 15 19.53 -9.25 -11.96
N ASP A 16 19.17 -10.46 -11.49
CA ASP A 16 17.85 -11.03 -11.76
C ASP A 16 16.75 -10.27 -11.00
N MET A 17 16.98 -9.87 -9.76
CA MET A 17 16.05 -9.04 -8.98
C MET A 17 15.83 -7.67 -9.62
N THR A 18 16.91 -7.02 -10.07
CA THR A 18 16.84 -5.72 -10.79
C THR A 18 16.02 -5.86 -12.06
N ARG A 19 16.30 -6.88 -12.88
CA ARG A 19 15.53 -7.16 -14.09
C ARG A 19 14.06 -7.39 -13.77
N PHE A 20 13.76 -8.23 -12.79
CA PHE A 20 12.38 -8.57 -12.40
C PHE A 20 11.62 -7.32 -11.91
N LEU A 21 12.24 -6.48 -11.07
CA LEU A 21 11.63 -5.22 -10.65
C LEU A 21 11.38 -4.30 -11.85
N ARG A 22 12.34 -4.22 -12.79
CA ARG A 22 12.18 -3.43 -14.01
C ARG A 22 11.03 -3.95 -14.88
N ASP A 23 10.92 -5.28 -15.00
CA ASP A 23 9.84 -5.92 -15.74
C ASP A 23 8.46 -5.59 -15.11
N MET A 24 8.33 -5.66 -13.78
CA MET A 24 7.09 -5.27 -13.07
C MET A 24 6.73 -3.80 -13.32
N ILE A 25 7.65 -2.86 -13.08
CA ILE A 25 7.43 -1.42 -13.31
C ILE A 25 6.97 -1.12 -14.74
N SER A 26 7.38 -1.93 -15.73
CA SER A 26 6.98 -1.73 -17.12
C SER A 26 5.51 -2.05 -17.41
N HIS A 27 4.82 -2.67 -16.47
CA HIS A 27 3.40 -3.00 -16.56
C HIS A 27 2.58 -2.05 -15.69
N PRO A 28 1.92 -1.02 -16.25
CA PRO A 28 1.02 -0.16 -15.48
C PRO A 28 0.00 -1.01 -14.73
N SER A 29 -0.12 -0.80 -13.43
CA SER A 29 -0.90 -1.65 -12.54
C SER A 29 -1.74 -0.85 -11.55
N GLU A 30 -2.48 0.16 -12.01
CA GLU A 30 -3.44 0.83 -11.12
C GLU A 30 -4.46 -0.17 -10.58
N SER A 31 -5.00 0.09 -9.39
CA SER A 31 -5.95 -0.82 -8.73
C SER A 31 -7.07 -1.27 -9.68
N CYS A 32 -7.34 -2.56 -9.73
CA CYS A 32 -8.22 -3.28 -10.65
C CYS A 32 -7.67 -3.47 -12.09
N GLU A 33 -6.43 -3.08 -12.38
CA GLU A 33 -5.77 -3.24 -13.69
C GLU A 33 -4.44 -3.99 -13.61
N GLU A 34 -4.24 -4.81 -12.57
CA GLU A 34 -2.98 -5.47 -12.21
C GLU A 34 -2.65 -6.71 -13.04
N ARG A 35 -3.49 -7.08 -13.99
CA ARG A 35 -3.41 -8.38 -14.70
C ARG A 35 -2.02 -8.68 -15.27
N GLU A 36 -1.39 -7.72 -15.93
CA GLU A 36 -0.12 -7.95 -16.63
C GLU A 36 1.04 -8.12 -15.63
N VAL A 37 1.07 -7.33 -14.54
CA VAL A 37 2.07 -7.47 -13.48
C VAL A 37 1.87 -8.78 -12.71
N VAL A 38 0.63 -9.23 -12.49
CA VAL A 38 0.31 -10.53 -11.87
C VAL A 38 0.94 -11.67 -12.67
N HIS A 39 0.78 -11.68 -13.99
CA HIS A 39 1.38 -12.71 -14.85
C HIS A 39 2.91 -12.59 -14.95
N CYS A 40 3.47 -11.38 -14.87
CA CYS A 40 4.91 -11.17 -14.75
C CYS A 40 5.47 -11.85 -13.50
N ILE A 41 4.80 -11.69 -12.36
CA ILE A 41 5.20 -12.27 -11.08
C ILE A 41 5.00 -13.79 -11.08
N GLU A 42 3.87 -14.29 -11.60
CA GLU A 42 3.60 -15.72 -11.76
C GLU A 42 4.73 -16.40 -12.53
N ALA A 43 5.10 -15.85 -13.69
CA ALA A 43 6.17 -16.38 -14.54
C ALA A 43 7.54 -16.39 -13.84
N GLU A 44 7.88 -15.35 -13.09
CA GLU A 44 9.15 -15.31 -12.36
C GLU A 44 9.17 -16.31 -11.20
N MET A 45 8.08 -16.46 -10.44
CA MET A 45 7.97 -17.48 -9.39
C MET A 45 8.11 -18.89 -9.96
N GLU A 46 7.46 -19.19 -11.10
CA GLU A 46 7.57 -20.48 -11.79
C GLU A 46 9.02 -20.75 -12.23
N LYS A 47 9.66 -19.77 -12.86
CA LYS A 47 11.06 -19.82 -13.29
C LYS A 47 12.02 -20.10 -12.13
N LEU A 48 11.75 -19.53 -10.96
CA LEU A 48 12.54 -19.72 -9.73
C LEU A 48 12.27 -21.07 -9.05
N GLY A 49 11.30 -21.85 -9.53
CA GLY A 49 10.99 -23.18 -9.02
C GLY A 49 10.27 -23.14 -7.67
N TYR A 50 9.30 -22.27 -7.53
CA TYR A 50 8.31 -22.34 -6.46
C TYR A 50 7.58 -23.68 -6.50
N ASP A 51 7.22 -24.22 -5.35
CA ASP A 51 6.59 -25.55 -5.27
C ASP A 51 5.14 -25.51 -5.80
N LYS A 52 4.49 -24.36 -5.68
CA LYS A 52 3.17 -24.07 -6.27
C LYS A 52 3.07 -22.58 -6.52
N VAL A 53 2.51 -22.21 -7.66
CA VAL A 53 2.12 -20.83 -7.98
C VAL A 53 0.68 -20.86 -8.47
N GLU A 54 -0.12 -19.92 -8.04
CA GLU A 54 -1.52 -19.81 -8.45
C GLU A 54 -2.03 -18.38 -8.34
N ILE A 55 -3.02 -18.06 -9.15
CA ILE A 55 -3.78 -16.80 -9.07
C ILE A 55 -5.13 -17.13 -8.45
N ASP A 56 -5.49 -16.44 -7.38
CA ASP A 56 -6.76 -16.66 -6.72
C ASP A 56 -7.93 -15.99 -7.46
N GLY A 57 -9.16 -16.16 -6.96
CA GLY A 57 -10.35 -15.63 -7.62
C GLY A 57 -10.54 -14.11 -7.51
N LEU A 58 -9.72 -13.40 -6.72
CA LEU A 58 -9.67 -11.94 -6.69
C LEU A 58 -8.61 -11.41 -7.66
N GLY A 59 -7.58 -12.19 -7.95
CA GLY A 59 -6.45 -11.82 -8.80
C GLY A 59 -5.11 -11.79 -8.06
N ASN A 60 -5.06 -12.08 -6.76
CA ASN A 60 -3.79 -12.17 -6.04
C ASN A 60 -2.94 -13.30 -6.61
N VAL A 61 -1.65 -13.07 -6.84
CA VAL A 61 -0.70 -14.13 -7.17
C VAL A 61 -0.09 -14.68 -5.89
N ILE A 62 -0.12 -15.99 -5.73
CA ILE A 62 0.30 -16.68 -4.51
C ILE A 62 1.32 -17.77 -4.85
N GLY A 63 2.53 -17.60 -4.32
CA GLY A 63 3.61 -18.57 -4.46
C GLY A 63 3.92 -19.28 -3.14
N TRP A 64 4.21 -20.58 -3.21
CA TRP A 64 4.50 -21.42 -2.07
C TRP A 64 5.89 -22.05 -2.15
N MET A 65 6.60 -22.08 -1.02
CA MET A 65 7.85 -22.82 -0.86
C MET A 65 7.86 -23.56 0.47
N GLY A 66 8.18 -24.87 0.42
CA GLY A 66 8.15 -25.79 1.57
C GLY A 66 6.81 -26.51 1.70
N ASP A 67 6.73 -27.47 2.61
CA ASP A 67 5.63 -28.44 2.76
C ASP A 67 5.07 -28.53 4.18
N GLY A 68 5.52 -27.67 5.09
CA GLY A 68 5.08 -27.66 6.49
C GLY A 68 3.65 -27.18 6.68
N ASP A 69 3.12 -27.44 7.87
CA ASP A 69 1.76 -27.03 8.26
C ASP A 69 1.69 -25.56 8.70
N LYS A 70 2.79 -25.01 9.21
CA LYS A 70 2.89 -23.64 9.68
C LYS A 70 3.29 -22.72 8.52
N ILE A 71 2.68 -21.55 8.46
CA ILE A 71 2.84 -20.59 7.37
C ILE A 71 3.52 -19.33 7.88
N ILE A 72 4.58 -18.93 7.17
CA ILE A 72 5.12 -17.58 7.22
C ILE A 72 4.66 -16.92 5.93
N ALA A 73 3.82 -15.90 6.02
CA ALA A 73 3.36 -15.16 4.85
C ALA A 73 4.21 -13.90 4.65
N ILE A 74 4.53 -13.62 3.38
CA ILE A 74 5.18 -12.37 2.97
C ILE A 74 4.24 -11.72 1.97
N ASP A 75 3.80 -10.52 2.27
CA ASP A 75 2.82 -9.77 1.50
C ASP A 75 3.45 -8.53 0.87
N SER A 76 3.20 -8.34 -0.40
CA SER A 76 3.56 -7.14 -1.14
C SER A 76 2.41 -6.80 -2.05
N HIS A 77 1.82 -5.61 -1.93
CA HIS A 77 0.85 -5.22 -2.93
C HIS A 77 1.54 -4.88 -4.26
N ILE A 78 0.82 -5.08 -5.33
CA ILE A 78 1.34 -4.96 -6.69
C ILE A 78 0.56 -3.95 -7.53
N ASP A 79 -0.52 -3.45 -6.99
CA ASP A 79 -1.16 -2.27 -7.56
C ASP A 79 -0.39 -1.00 -7.16
N THR A 80 -0.56 0.02 -7.97
CA THR A 80 0.09 1.32 -7.79
C THR A 80 -0.92 2.44 -7.98
N VAL A 81 -0.67 3.58 -7.33
CA VAL A 81 -1.42 4.79 -7.65
C VAL A 81 -1.06 5.31 -9.03
N GLY A 82 -1.97 6.03 -9.67
CA GLY A 82 -1.75 6.67 -10.96
C GLY A 82 -0.55 7.62 -10.96
N VAL A 83 0.05 7.84 -12.12
CA VAL A 83 1.25 8.69 -12.28
C VAL A 83 0.96 10.19 -12.14
N GLY A 84 -0.31 10.58 -12.14
CA GLY A 84 -0.69 11.99 -12.05
C GLY A 84 -0.24 12.80 -13.27
N ASN A 85 0.27 14.02 -13.05
CA ASN A 85 0.78 14.83 -14.15
C ASN A 85 2.15 14.33 -14.61
N ILE A 86 2.21 13.80 -15.82
CA ILE A 86 3.44 13.24 -16.42
C ILE A 86 4.60 14.26 -16.51
N ASP A 87 4.29 15.55 -16.62
CA ASP A 87 5.31 16.62 -16.70
C ASP A 87 6.10 16.79 -15.38
N ASN A 88 5.63 16.22 -14.29
CA ASN A 88 6.31 16.21 -13.01
C ASN A 88 7.38 15.11 -12.89
N TRP A 89 7.44 14.19 -13.84
CA TRP A 89 8.38 13.08 -13.83
C TRP A 89 9.65 13.44 -14.60
N THR A 90 10.83 13.16 -14.04
CA THR A 90 12.12 13.39 -14.68
C THR A 90 12.48 12.32 -15.70
N HIS A 91 11.89 11.15 -15.57
CA HIS A 91 11.98 10.01 -16.49
C HIS A 91 10.59 9.42 -16.68
N ASP A 92 10.38 8.66 -17.74
CA ASP A 92 9.13 7.94 -17.95
C ASP A 92 8.83 7.03 -16.73
N PRO A 93 7.67 7.13 -16.08
CA PRO A 93 7.37 6.39 -14.87
C PRO A 93 7.31 4.86 -15.05
N TYR A 94 7.11 4.38 -16.27
CA TYR A 94 7.00 2.95 -16.57
C TYR A 94 8.23 2.40 -17.28
N GLN A 95 8.83 3.14 -18.21
CA GLN A 95 10.12 2.77 -18.80
C GLN A 95 11.28 3.04 -17.86
N GLY A 96 11.13 4.09 -17.04
CA GLY A 96 12.00 4.44 -15.95
C GLY A 96 13.46 4.73 -16.35
N TYR A 97 14.28 4.74 -15.33
CA TYR A 97 15.74 4.87 -15.42
C TYR A 97 16.37 3.89 -14.44
N GLU A 98 17.51 3.32 -14.78
CA GLU A 98 18.31 2.53 -13.83
C GLU A 98 19.80 2.80 -14.01
N ASP A 99 20.51 2.72 -12.90
CA ASP A 99 21.96 2.65 -12.84
C ASP A 99 22.39 1.62 -11.80
N ASP A 100 23.65 1.64 -11.39
CA ASP A 100 24.20 0.69 -10.42
C ASP A 100 23.68 0.89 -8.98
N GLN A 101 22.91 1.94 -8.70
CA GLN A 101 22.43 2.32 -7.37
C GLN A 101 20.90 2.47 -7.30
N VAL A 102 20.24 2.83 -8.37
CA VAL A 102 18.84 3.26 -8.38
C VAL A 102 18.06 2.60 -9.51
N ILE A 103 16.86 2.12 -9.18
CA ILE A 103 15.80 1.80 -10.15
C ILE A 103 14.70 2.85 -9.93
N TYR A 104 14.38 3.59 -10.98
CA TYR A 104 13.40 4.67 -10.93
C TYR A 104 12.15 4.30 -11.73
N GLY A 105 10.98 4.47 -11.14
CA GLY A 105 9.70 4.23 -11.79
C GLY A 105 8.54 4.16 -10.79
N ARG A 106 7.31 4.17 -11.29
CA ARG A 106 6.12 3.95 -10.49
C ARG A 106 6.15 2.52 -9.94
N GLY A 107 5.82 2.31 -8.64
CA GLY A 107 5.92 1.01 -7.98
C GLY A 107 7.32 0.64 -7.48
N GLY A 108 8.38 1.33 -7.91
CA GLY A 108 9.77 0.98 -7.56
C GLY A 108 10.04 0.91 -6.06
N SER A 109 9.39 1.76 -5.27
CA SER A 109 9.45 1.73 -3.80
C SER A 109 8.16 1.19 -3.20
N ASP A 110 7.03 1.60 -3.69
CA ASP A 110 5.69 1.29 -3.19
C ASP A 110 4.88 0.60 -4.30
N GLN A 111 4.77 -0.81 -4.30
CA GLN A 111 5.70 -1.61 -3.46
C GLN A 111 6.25 -2.82 -4.23
N GLU A 112 6.42 -2.72 -5.55
CA GLU A 112 7.00 -3.78 -6.40
C GLU A 112 8.45 -4.11 -6.00
N GLY A 113 9.20 -3.15 -5.45
CA GLY A 113 10.53 -3.39 -4.87
C GLY A 113 10.48 -4.35 -3.70
N GLY A 114 9.44 -4.24 -2.86
CA GLY A 114 9.11 -5.20 -1.81
C GLY A 114 8.78 -6.57 -2.37
N MET A 115 7.99 -6.63 -3.46
CA MET A 115 7.62 -7.87 -4.14
C MET A 115 8.84 -8.60 -4.72
N ALA A 116 9.74 -7.88 -5.38
CA ALA A 116 10.99 -8.47 -5.88
C ALA A 116 11.82 -9.06 -4.72
N SER A 117 11.91 -8.34 -3.61
CA SER A 117 12.63 -8.80 -2.41
C SER A 117 11.96 -10.02 -1.76
N ALA A 118 10.64 -10.07 -1.71
CA ALA A 118 9.88 -11.19 -1.16
C ALA A 118 10.06 -12.46 -1.98
N VAL A 119 9.93 -12.36 -3.32
CA VAL A 119 10.09 -13.49 -4.24
C VAL A 119 11.47 -14.10 -4.16
N TYR A 120 12.51 -13.28 -4.22
CA TYR A 120 13.89 -13.77 -4.15
C TYR A 120 14.32 -14.12 -2.72
N GLY A 121 13.77 -13.47 -1.70
CA GLY A 121 13.99 -13.82 -0.30
C GLY A 121 13.52 -15.25 0.01
N ALA A 122 12.33 -15.62 -0.41
CA ALA A 122 11.82 -16.99 -0.27
C ALA A 122 12.67 -18.01 -1.04
N LYS A 123 13.10 -17.66 -2.27
CA LYS A 123 14.01 -18.48 -3.08
C LYS A 123 15.35 -18.71 -2.35
N ILE A 124 15.97 -17.66 -1.83
CA ILE A 124 17.23 -17.76 -1.07
C ILE A 124 17.05 -18.63 0.17
N MET A 125 15.94 -18.49 0.89
CA MET A 125 15.66 -19.35 2.05
C MET A 125 15.56 -20.83 1.65
N LYS A 126 14.92 -21.14 0.52
CA LYS A 126 14.84 -22.50 -0.01
C LYS A 126 16.22 -23.03 -0.39
N ASP A 127 16.99 -22.28 -1.18
CA ASP A 127 18.31 -22.70 -1.68
C ASP A 127 19.33 -22.94 -0.57
N LEU A 128 19.25 -22.17 0.50
CA LEU A 128 20.15 -22.30 1.65
C LEU A 128 19.62 -23.27 2.72
N GLY A 129 18.45 -23.89 2.51
CA GLY A 129 17.82 -24.79 3.48
C GLY A 129 17.46 -24.08 4.80
N LEU A 130 17.02 -22.83 4.71
CA LEU A 130 16.68 -22.00 5.87
C LEU A 130 15.19 -22.01 6.21
N ILE A 131 14.34 -22.64 5.40
CA ILE A 131 12.94 -22.86 5.75
C ILE A 131 12.91 -23.86 6.92
N PRO A 132 12.38 -23.48 8.09
CA PRO A 132 12.40 -24.38 9.24
C PRO A 132 11.54 -25.62 8.99
N GLU A 133 11.92 -26.75 9.62
CA GLU A 133 11.11 -27.97 9.58
C GLU A 133 9.68 -27.69 10.11
N GLY A 134 8.66 -28.17 9.41
CA GLY A 134 7.25 -27.92 9.71
C GLY A 134 6.70 -26.59 9.24
N TYR A 135 7.49 -25.77 8.54
CA TYR A 135 7.08 -24.50 7.97
C TYR A 135 7.04 -24.53 6.45
N LYS A 136 6.25 -23.64 5.91
CA LYS A 136 6.26 -23.23 4.49
C LYS A 136 6.14 -21.71 4.39
N ILE A 137 6.66 -21.16 3.32
CA ILE A 137 6.55 -19.73 3.00
C ILE A 137 5.44 -19.54 1.99
N MET A 138 4.58 -18.56 2.23
CA MET A 138 3.57 -18.06 1.31
C MET A 138 3.97 -16.64 0.88
N VAL A 139 4.27 -16.45 -0.39
CA VAL A 139 4.52 -15.11 -0.94
C VAL A 139 3.27 -14.69 -1.68
N VAL A 140 2.76 -13.52 -1.36
CA VAL A 140 1.53 -12.94 -1.92
C VAL A 140 1.86 -11.66 -2.65
N GLY A 141 1.53 -11.59 -3.93
CA GLY A 141 1.37 -10.33 -4.65
C GLY A 141 -0.10 -9.95 -4.57
N SER A 142 -0.43 -9.06 -3.64
CA SER A 142 -1.80 -8.68 -3.36
C SER A 142 -2.26 -7.55 -4.28
N VAL A 143 -3.52 -7.64 -4.74
CA VAL A 143 -4.16 -6.65 -5.62
C VAL A 143 -5.02 -5.69 -4.83
N GLN A 144 -5.27 -4.49 -5.37
CA GLN A 144 -6.24 -3.51 -4.87
C GLN A 144 -5.98 -3.02 -3.43
N GLU A 145 -4.71 -2.88 -3.03
CA GLU A 145 -4.39 -2.31 -1.72
C GLU A 145 -4.71 -0.81 -1.69
N GLU A 146 -4.27 -0.07 -2.72
CA GLU A 146 -4.30 1.39 -2.78
C GLU A 146 -5.72 1.97 -2.73
N ASP A 147 -6.69 1.30 -3.37
CA ASP A 147 -8.08 1.75 -3.45
C ASP A 147 -9.03 1.02 -2.48
N CYS A 148 -8.69 -0.16 -2.04
CA CYS A 148 -9.62 -1.05 -1.33
C CYS A 148 -9.06 -1.68 -0.05
N ASP A 149 -8.26 -0.96 0.71
CA ASP A 149 -7.64 -1.34 2.00
C ASP A 149 -8.04 -2.72 2.56
N GLY A 150 -7.16 -3.71 2.41
CA GLY A 150 -7.32 -5.02 3.02
C GLY A 150 -8.39 -5.94 2.38
N MET A 151 -8.99 -5.59 1.23
CA MET A 151 -9.91 -6.48 0.52
C MET A 151 -9.23 -7.77 0.10
N CYS A 152 -8.00 -7.69 -0.39
CA CYS A 152 -7.15 -8.81 -0.78
C CYS A 152 -7.01 -9.83 0.36
N TRP A 153 -6.62 -9.39 1.54
CA TRP A 153 -6.47 -10.26 2.71
C TRP A 153 -7.80 -10.77 3.28
N GLN A 154 -8.86 -9.96 3.21
CA GLN A 154 -10.21 -10.46 3.55
C GLN A 154 -10.62 -11.59 2.62
N TYR A 155 -10.31 -11.49 1.32
CA TYR A 155 -10.57 -12.55 0.36
C TYR A 155 -9.72 -13.79 0.66
N ILE A 156 -8.42 -13.62 0.86
CA ILE A 156 -7.51 -14.73 1.18
C ILE A 156 -7.98 -15.49 2.42
N VAL A 157 -8.26 -14.80 3.53
CA VAL A 157 -8.65 -15.44 4.79
C VAL A 157 -10.04 -16.07 4.72
N ASN A 158 -11.01 -15.42 4.06
CA ASN A 158 -12.40 -15.84 4.08
C ASN A 158 -12.83 -16.72 2.90
N LYS A 159 -12.04 -16.75 1.81
CA LYS A 159 -12.37 -17.53 0.59
C LYS A 159 -11.25 -18.47 0.20
N TYR A 160 -10.05 -17.95 -0.05
CA TYR A 160 -8.92 -18.75 -0.55
C TYR A 160 -8.48 -19.80 0.49
N PHE A 161 -8.25 -19.43 1.75
CA PHE A 161 -7.83 -20.36 2.79
C PHE A 161 -8.84 -21.52 2.99
N PRO A 162 -10.14 -21.27 3.19
CA PRO A 162 -11.12 -22.35 3.32
C PRO A 162 -11.20 -23.26 2.09
N ALA A 163 -11.11 -22.68 0.87
CA ALA A 163 -11.15 -23.46 -0.37
C ALA A 163 -9.94 -24.40 -0.54
N ASN A 164 -8.80 -24.05 0.07
CA ASN A 164 -7.56 -24.83 0.05
C ASN A 164 -7.32 -25.63 1.35
N GLY A 165 -8.29 -25.71 2.25
CA GLY A 165 -8.16 -26.43 3.52
C GLY A 165 -7.18 -25.80 4.50
N ILE A 166 -6.83 -24.53 4.32
CA ILE A 166 -5.92 -23.78 5.17
C ILE A 166 -6.72 -23.12 6.31
N LYS A 167 -6.24 -23.26 7.52
CA LYS A 167 -6.79 -22.58 8.69
C LYS A 167 -5.95 -21.34 8.98
N LYS A 168 -6.60 -20.22 9.33
CA LYS A 168 -5.90 -18.97 9.65
C LYS A 168 -4.89 -19.11 10.80
N GLU A 169 -5.14 -20.04 11.71
CA GLU A 169 -4.27 -20.36 12.85
C GLU A 169 -2.94 -21.04 12.44
N GLN A 170 -2.81 -21.47 11.19
CA GLN A 170 -1.55 -21.98 10.64
C GLN A 170 -0.61 -20.84 10.27
N VAL A 171 -1.11 -19.62 10.06
CA VAL A 171 -0.31 -18.43 9.79
C VAL A 171 0.28 -17.92 11.10
N GLU A 172 1.59 -18.11 11.29
CA GLU A 172 2.30 -17.67 12.50
C GLU A 172 2.48 -16.14 12.52
N PHE A 173 2.85 -15.57 11.38
CA PHE A 173 2.94 -14.12 11.18
C PHE A 173 2.94 -13.76 9.69
N VAL A 174 2.69 -12.48 9.43
CA VAL A 174 2.74 -11.88 8.10
C VAL A 174 3.82 -10.79 8.13
N ILE A 175 4.68 -10.79 7.11
CA ILE A 175 5.62 -9.70 6.83
C ILE A 175 5.01 -8.92 5.68
N SER A 176 4.57 -7.68 5.92
CA SER A 176 4.24 -6.74 4.87
C SER A 176 5.51 -5.98 4.49
N THR A 177 5.78 -5.86 3.21
CA THR A 177 7.04 -5.28 2.69
C THR A 177 6.90 -3.78 2.36
N GLU A 178 5.95 -3.10 2.98
CA GLU A 178 5.78 -1.66 2.87
C GLU A 178 7.09 -0.89 3.08
N PRO A 179 7.32 0.23 2.36
CA PRO A 179 8.52 1.03 2.52
C PRO A 179 8.59 1.64 3.93
N THR A 180 9.64 1.32 4.67
CA THR A 180 9.82 1.71 6.07
C THR A 180 11.16 2.39 6.35
N ASP A 181 11.88 2.83 5.31
CA ASP A 181 13.24 3.37 5.43
C ASP A 181 14.22 2.44 6.20
N GLY A 182 14.04 1.12 6.03
CA GLY A 182 14.83 0.07 6.69
C GLY A 182 14.42 -0.23 8.13
N GLY A 183 13.34 0.36 8.62
CA GLY A 183 12.78 0.04 9.94
C GLY A 183 11.87 -1.20 9.92
N ILE A 184 11.63 -1.78 11.11
CA ILE A 184 10.62 -2.82 11.32
C ILE A 184 9.46 -2.20 12.08
N TYR A 185 8.34 -1.97 11.39
CA TYR A 185 7.14 -1.42 11.99
C TYR A 185 6.23 -2.55 12.49
N ARG A 186 5.71 -2.39 13.70
CA ARG A 186 4.78 -3.35 14.33
C ARG A 186 3.37 -2.79 14.44
N GLY A 187 3.09 -1.70 13.76
CA GLY A 187 1.81 -1.02 13.72
C GLY A 187 1.89 0.22 12.84
N HIS A 188 0.75 0.72 12.46
CA HIS A 188 0.61 1.89 11.60
C HIS A 188 -0.56 2.76 12.06
N ARG A 189 -0.66 3.96 11.49
CA ARG A 189 -1.80 4.86 11.72
C ARG A 189 -3.08 4.25 11.16
N GLY A 190 -4.19 4.48 11.84
CA GLY A 190 -5.49 4.20 11.26
C GLY A 190 -5.76 5.12 10.05
N ARG A 191 -6.51 4.63 9.08
CA ARG A 191 -7.00 5.39 7.92
C ARG A 191 -8.51 5.44 7.91
N MET A 192 -9.04 6.58 7.52
CA MET A 192 -10.45 6.76 7.24
C MET A 192 -10.57 7.63 5.99
N GLU A 193 -11.28 7.16 5.00
CA GLU A 193 -11.70 7.95 3.87
C GLU A 193 -13.07 8.56 4.16
N ILE A 194 -13.19 9.89 4.00
CA ILE A 194 -14.41 10.63 4.31
C ILE A 194 -14.85 11.36 3.05
N ARG A 195 -16.04 11.06 2.58
CA ARG A 195 -16.68 11.82 1.53
C ARG A 195 -17.54 12.92 2.14
N VAL A 196 -17.36 14.15 1.65
CA VAL A 196 -18.18 15.29 2.02
C VAL A 196 -18.96 15.76 0.80
N ASP A 197 -20.28 15.71 0.89
CA ASP A 197 -21.21 16.16 -0.16
C ASP A 197 -21.92 17.45 0.29
N VAL A 198 -21.73 18.53 -0.45
CA VAL A 198 -22.37 19.82 -0.19
C VAL A 198 -23.47 20.06 -1.23
N LYS A 199 -24.62 20.49 -0.76
CA LYS A 199 -25.78 20.84 -1.59
C LYS A 199 -25.96 22.36 -1.65
N GLY A 200 -26.32 22.82 -2.83
CA GLY A 200 -26.70 24.20 -3.13
C GLY A 200 -28.04 24.27 -3.83
N VAL A 201 -28.32 25.43 -4.44
CA VAL A 201 -29.49 25.70 -5.27
C VAL A 201 -29.03 26.30 -6.60
N SER A 202 -29.27 25.60 -7.68
CA SER A 202 -28.89 26.06 -9.03
C SER A 202 -29.75 27.21 -9.50
N CYS A 203 -29.12 28.14 -10.22
CA CYS A 203 -29.77 29.21 -10.96
C CYS A 203 -28.88 29.65 -12.12
N HIS A 204 -29.35 30.54 -12.97
CA HIS A 204 -28.54 31.08 -14.05
C HIS A 204 -27.33 31.86 -13.50
N GLY A 205 -26.13 31.63 -14.04
CA GLY A 205 -24.89 32.19 -13.53
C GLY A 205 -24.81 33.73 -13.56
N SER A 206 -25.64 34.40 -14.34
CA SER A 206 -25.75 35.86 -14.34
C SER A 206 -26.69 36.43 -13.26
N ALA A 207 -27.34 35.59 -12.49
CA ALA A 207 -28.24 36.00 -11.39
C ALA A 207 -27.92 35.15 -10.12
N PRO A 208 -26.67 35.16 -9.63
CA PRO A 208 -26.22 34.26 -8.56
C PRO A 208 -26.94 34.48 -7.24
N GLU A 209 -27.54 35.66 -7.03
CA GLU A 209 -28.37 36.00 -5.87
C GLU A 209 -29.64 35.15 -5.72
N ARG A 210 -30.03 34.44 -6.79
CA ARG A 210 -31.20 33.55 -6.83
C ARG A 210 -30.88 32.11 -6.49
N GLY A 211 -29.61 31.82 -6.31
CA GLY A 211 -29.12 30.47 -6.01
C GLY A 211 -28.35 30.40 -4.70
N ASP A 212 -27.76 29.23 -4.47
CA ASP A 212 -26.91 28.96 -3.34
C ASP A 212 -25.75 28.07 -3.80
N ASN A 213 -24.54 28.63 -3.86
CA ASN A 213 -23.42 27.99 -4.54
C ASN A 213 -22.74 26.97 -3.68
N ALA A 214 -22.88 25.69 -4.00
CA ALA A 214 -22.25 24.59 -3.31
C ALA A 214 -20.71 24.64 -3.35
N ILE A 215 -20.10 25.20 -4.41
CA ILE A 215 -18.65 25.35 -4.51
C ILE A 215 -18.13 26.35 -3.47
N TYR A 216 -18.84 27.47 -3.26
CA TYR A 216 -18.42 28.45 -2.24
C TYR A 216 -18.52 27.89 -0.83
N LYS A 217 -19.60 27.16 -0.53
CA LYS A 217 -19.71 26.44 0.74
C LYS A 217 -18.59 25.40 0.92
N MET A 218 -18.25 24.69 -0.14
CA MET A 218 -17.13 23.72 -0.09
C MET A 218 -15.80 24.43 0.12
N ALA A 219 -15.60 25.63 -0.42
CA ALA A 219 -14.38 26.39 -0.20
C ALA A 219 -14.16 26.73 1.29
N ASP A 220 -15.24 27.05 2.03
CA ASP A 220 -15.18 27.26 3.47
C ASP A 220 -14.75 25.97 4.20
N ILE A 221 -15.32 24.82 3.83
CA ILE A 221 -14.95 23.50 4.39
C ILE A 221 -13.48 23.16 4.09
N LEU A 222 -13.00 23.43 2.87
CA LEU A 222 -11.61 23.20 2.49
C LEU A 222 -10.62 24.03 3.34
N GLN A 223 -10.98 25.28 3.69
CA GLN A 223 -10.15 26.10 4.60
C GLN A 223 -10.08 25.50 6.01
N GLU A 224 -11.20 25.00 6.52
CA GLU A 224 -11.21 24.34 7.83
C GLU A 224 -10.39 23.04 7.82
N VAL A 225 -10.52 22.20 6.78
CA VAL A 225 -9.72 20.98 6.63
C VAL A 225 -8.22 21.32 6.56
N ARG A 226 -7.85 22.37 5.82
CA ARG A 226 -6.48 22.86 5.74
C ARG A 226 -5.96 23.32 7.12
N ALA A 227 -6.76 24.06 7.85
CA ALA A 227 -6.41 24.56 9.18
C ALA A 227 -6.12 23.44 10.20
N LEU A 228 -6.78 22.28 10.08
CA LEU A 228 -6.52 21.12 10.93
C LEU A 228 -5.08 20.58 10.79
N ASN A 229 -4.45 20.74 9.61
CA ASN A 229 -3.07 20.32 9.41
C ASN A 229 -2.06 21.40 9.81
N GLU A 230 -2.38 22.68 9.55
CA GLU A 230 -1.45 23.81 9.74
C GLU A 230 -1.28 24.21 11.20
N ASN A 231 -2.33 24.15 12.00
CA ASN A 231 -2.31 24.62 13.38
C ASN A 231 -1.62 23.68 14.38
N GLY A 232 -1.12 22.56 13.93
CA GLY A 232 -0.47 21.58 14.82
C GLY A 232 -1.42 20.83 15.76
N ASP A 233 -2.67 21.26 15.81
CA ASP A 233 -3.75 20.71 16.63
C ASP A 233 -4.43 19.50 15.97
N GLY A 234 -3.73 18.86 15.02
CA GLY A 234 -4.17 17.55 14.56
C GLY A 234 -4.48 16.69 15.78
N PRO A 235 -5.48 15.80 15.73
CA PRO A 235 -5.99 15.10 16.89
C PRO A 235 -4.84 14.57 17.71
N SER A 236 -4.84 14.98 18.97
CA SER A 236 -3.78 14.72 19.94
C SER A 236 -3.44 13.23 19.95
N ASN A 237 -2.17 12.92 20.02
CA ASN A 237 -1.69 11.57 20.26
C ASN A 237 -2.18 11.09 21.64
N GLU A 238 -3.38 10.62 21.73
CA GLU A 238 -3.91 10.00 22.96
C GLU A 238 -3.35 8.61 23.22
N ILE A 239 -2.45 8.13 22.32
CA ILE A 239 -1.82 6.81 22.43
C ILE A 239 -0.80 6.69 23.56
N LYS A 240 -0.41 7.77 24.22
CA LYS A 240 0.56 7.67 25.34
C LYS A 240 0.16 6.56 26.32
N GLY A 241 -1.12 6.41 26.61
CA GLY A 241 -1.64 5.36 27.45
C GLY A 241 -1.55 3.95 26.85
N LEU A 242 -1.88 3.81 25.58
CA LEU A 242 -1.87 2.52 24.89
C LEU A 242 -0.44 2.03 24.65
N VAL A 243 0.46 2.89 24.19
CA VAL A 243 1.87 2.53 23.99
C VAL A 243 2.51 2.13 25.31
N LYS A 244 2.24 2.82 26.40
CA LYS A 244 2.72 2.45 27.75
C LYS A 244 2.15 1.10 28.21
N MET A 245 0.91 0.81 27.87
CA MET A 245 0.27 -0.47 28.19
C MET A 245 0.88 -1.62 27.38
N LEU A 246 1.17 -1.40 26.11
CA LEU A 246 1.75 -2.41 25.21
C LEU A 246 3.27 -2.57 25.39
N ASN A 247 3.95 -1.53 25.84
CA ASN A 247 5.38 -1.55 26.14
C ASN A 247 5.65 -0.88 27.50
N PRO A 248 5.67 -1.66 28.60
CA PRO A 248 5.94 -1.13 29.95
C PRO A 248 7.30 -0.46 30.12
N ALA A 249 8.27 -0.76 29.26
CA ALA A 249 9.59 -0.12 29.24
C ALA A 249 9.60 1.23 28.52
N PHE A 250 8.49 1.62 27.92
CA PHE A 250 8.35 2.89 27.22
C PHE A 250 8.48 4.05 28.20
N ASN A 251 9.46 4.94 27.95
CA ASN A 251 9.62 6.17 28.74
C ASN A 251 8.83 7.32 28.08
N PRO A 252 7.77 7.84 28.75
CA PRO A 252 6.99 8.96 28.22
C PRO A 252 7.79 10.26 28.01
N GLU A 253 8.93 10.42 28.70
CA GLU A 253 9.81 11.59 28.58
C GLU A 253 10.57 11.62 27.24
N HIS A 254 10.73 10.47 26.59
CA HIS A 254 11.30 10.33 25.24
C HIS A 254 10.24 10.15 24.15
N TYR A 255 8.96 10.42 24.46
CA TYR A 255 7.88 10.23 23.50
C TYR A 255 8.01 11.13 22.27
N GLU A 256 8.58 12.31 22.41
CA GLU A 256 8.82 13.23 21.29
C GLU A 256 9.85 12.67 20.30
N ASP A 257 10.81 11.90 20.79
CA ASP A 257 11.80 11.20 19.97
C ASP A 257 11.23 9.89 19.38
N ALA A 258 10.20 9.34 20.02
CA ALA A 258 9.52 8.12 19.60
C ALA A 258 8.19 8.41 18.87
N GLN A 259 8.17 9.40 17.98
CA GLN A 259 7.00 9.69 17.14
C GLN A 259 6.78 8.60 16.09
N PHE A 260 6.76 7.36 16.55
CA PHE A 260 6.59 6.16 15.74
C PHE A 260 5.41 6.25 14.77
N LEU A 261 4.31 6.88 15.18
CA LEU A 261 3.14 7.08 14.33
C LEU A 261 2.97 8.53 13.87
N GLY A 262 3.84 9.44 14.29
CA GLY A 262 3.71 10.86 14.01
C GLY A 262 2.39 11.43 14.55
N ARG A 263 1.90 12.48 13.93
CA ARG A 263 0.59 13.05 14.23
C ARG A 263 -0.45 12.64 13.19
N GLY A 264 -1.72 12.69 13.58
CA GLY A 264 -2.82 12.50 12.65
C GLY A 264 -2.83 13.57 11.55
N THR A 265 -3.31 13.22 10.37
CA THR A 265 -3.45 14.13 9.23
C THR A 265 -4.87 14.11 8.69
N CYS A 266 -5.28 15.20 8.05
CA CYS A 266 -6.58 15.33 7.41
C CYS A 266 -6.35 16.08 6.08
N THR A 267 -6.37 15.36 4.97
CA THR A 267 -5.97 15.91 3.67
C THR A 267 -7.09 15.75 2.66
N THR A 268 -7.52 16.84 2.02
CA THR A 268 -8.40 16.73 0.86
C THR A 268 -7.58 16.19 -0.30
N SER A 269 -7.91 14.99 -0.74
CA SER A 269 -7.19 14.26 -1.79
C SER A 269 -7.83 14.39 -3.16
N GLN A 270 -9.15 14.64 -3.21
CA GLN A 270 -9.89 14.66 -4.47
C GLN A 270 -11.07 15.62 -4.42
N ILE A 271 -11.36 16.28 -5.55
CA ILE A 271 -12.61 17.02 -5.79
C ILE A 271 -13.33 16.28 -6.91
N PHE A 272 -14.54 15.80 -6.63
CA PHE A 272 -15.37 15.14 -7.62
C PHE A 272 -16.05 16.14 -8.53
N TYR A 273 -16.53 15.64 -9.66
CA TYR A 273 -17.32 16.42 -10.59
C TYR A 273 -18.55 17.02 -9.89
N THR A 274 -18.79 18.31 -10.08
CA THR A 274 -19.79 19.05 -9.33
C THR A 274 -21.09 19.21 -10.11
N SER A 275 -21.14 20.18 -11.04
CA SER A 275 -22.32 20.54 -11.81
C SER A 275 -22.09 20.34 -13.32
N PRO A 276 -23.04 19.82 -14.07
CA PRO A 276 -22.91 19.62 -15.51
C PRO A 276 -22.90 20.95 -16.30
N SER A 277 -23.26 22.07 -15.69
CA SER A 277 -23.39 23.36 -16.38
C SER A 277 -22.32 24.37 -15.96
N ARG A 278 -21.59 24.89 -16.95
CA ARG A 278 -20.61 25.98 -16.76
C ARG A 278 -21.28 27.36 -16.62
N CYS A 279 -22.55 27.46 -16.92
CA CYS A 279 -23.31 28.71 -16.97
C CYS A 279 -24.32 28.84 -15.82
N ALA A 280 -24.29 27.94 -14.87
CA ALA A 280 -25.17 27.91 -13.71
C ALA A 280 -24.43 27.95 -12.41
N VAL A 281 -25.06 28.42 -11.35
CA VAL A 281 -24.64 28.28 -9.97
C VAL A 281 -24.65 26.79 -9.65
N ALA A 282 -23.54 26.26 -9.06
CA ALA A 282 -23.42 24.86 -8.73
C ALA A 282 -24.35 24.47 -7.58
N ASP A 283 -25.13 23.41 -7.78
CA ASP A 283 -26.07 22.86 -6.79
C ASP A 283 -25.46 21.69 -5.99
N SER A 284 -24.26 21.24 -6.36
CA SER A 284 -23.53 20.19 -5.68
C SER A 284 -22.03 20.40 -5.79
N CYS A 285 -21.30 19.95 -4.77
CA CYS A 285 -19.84 19.84 -4.77
C CYS A 285 -19.45 18.74 -3.78
N SER A 286 -18.55 17.86 -4.17
CA SER A 286 -18.11 16.73 -3.32
C SER A 286 -16.59 16.63 -3.31
N ILE A 287 -16.06 16.26 -2.16
CA ILE A 287 -14.62 15.99 -1.96
C ILE A 287 -14.42 14.66 -1.25
N SER A 288 -13.22 14.09 -1.42
CA SER A 288 -12.71 13.02 -0.58
C SER A 288 -11.62 13.57 0.35
N ILE A 289 -11.62 13.11 1.59
CA ILE A 289 -10.64 13.46 2.60
C ILE A 289 -9.97 12.18 3.09
N ASP A 290 -8.65 12.10 2.95
CA ASP A 290 -7.82 11.09 3.61
C ASP A 290 -7.53 11.54 5.05
N ARG A 291 -8.00 10.75 6.00
CA ARG A 291 -7.80 10.98 7.42
C ARG A 291 -6.89 9.90 8.00
N ARG A 292 -5.69 10.27 8.43
CA ARG A 292 -4.80 9.38 9.16
C ARG A 292 -4.94 9.64 10.66
N MET A 293 -5.15 8.57 11.40
CA MET A 293 -5.41 8.63 12.84
C MET A 293 -4.28 7.98 13.60
N THR A 294 -3.82 8.67 14.62
CA THR A 294 -3.02 8.09 15.68
C THR A 294 -3.99 7.77 16.81
N ALA A 295 -4.20 6.50 17.14
CA ALA A 295 -5.14 6.08 18.18
C ALA A 295 -4.80 6.66 19.54
#